data_a59f2a110ed1695912e5e97a18e4ccde
#
_entry.id   a59f2a110ed1695912e5e97a18e4ccde
#
_cell.length_a   1.000
_cell.length_b   1.000
_cell.length_c   1.000
_cell.angle_alpha   90.00
_cell.angle_beta   90.00
_cell.angle_gamma   90.00
#
_symmetry.space_group_name_H-M   'P 1'
#
loop_
_entity.id
_entity.type
_entity.pdbx_description
1 polymer ?
#
loop_
_entity_poly.entity_id
_entity_poly.type
_entity_poly.pdbx_seq_one_letter_code
_entity_poly.pdbx_strand_id
1 'polypeptide(L)'
;NFHFPKICFTFAPEYEIPYHHNLTNTTMRYTVSAPDAPLHAGIQLPASKSISNRALILHALAHGKQTLHNLSDCDDTRVMVRALQGNPEHIDIMAAGTAMRFLTAYLSVTPGARVITGTQRMQQRPIRILVDALRQLGADIKYTANEGFPPLHITGSELQGNEISLAGNVSSQYISALLMIGPVLKDGLTLHLTGEIISRPYINLTL
;
A
#
# COMPACT_ATOMS: atom_id res chain seq x y z
N ASN A 1 7.30 41.30 -11.91
CA ASN A 1 5.85 41.11 -12.14
C ASN A 1 5.64 39.84 -12.95
N PHE A 2 5.46 38.70 -12.28
CA PHE A 2 5.05 37.47 -12.94
C PHE A 2 3.51 37.46 -12.98
N HIS A 3 2.97 37.58 -14.20
CA HIS A 3 1.56 37.38 -14.46
C HIS A 3 1.31 35.86 -14.57
N PHE A 4 0.68 35.25 -13.56
CA PHE A 4 0.19 33.89 -13.68
C PHE A 4 -1.14 33.93 -14.44
N PRO A 5 -1.31 33.12 -15.50
CA PRO A 5 -2.60 32.98 -16.16
C PRO A 5 -3.61 32.40 -15.16
N LYS A 6 -4.85 32.95 -15.18
CA LYS A 6 -5.96 32.38 -14.41
C LYS A 6 -6.22 30.96 -14.91
N ILE A 7 -5.78 29.96 -14.16
CA ILE A 7 -6.08 28.58 -14.46
C ILE A 7 -7.41 28.26 -13.77
N CYS A 8 -8.46 28.12 -14.56
CA CYS A 8 -9.77 27.66 -14.09
C CYS A 8 -9.80 26.13 -14.24
N PHE A 9 -9.77 25.40 -13.13
CA PHE A 9 -10.01 23.97 -13.15
C PHE A 9 -11.49 23.69 -12.94
N THR A 10 -12.15 23.23 -13.99
CA THR A 10 -13.51 22.69 -13.88
C THR A 10 -13.35 21.18 -13.74
N PHE A 11 -13.50 20.66 -12.54
CA PHE A 11 -13.62 19.22 -12.34
C PHE A 11 -15.07 18.82 -12.54
N ALA A 12 -15.35 18.14 -13.65
CA ALA A 12 -16.58 17.37 -13.77
C ALA A 12 -16.36 16.05 -13.01
N PRO A 13 -17.22 15.67 -12.06
CA PRO A 13 -17.12 14.35 -11.44
C PRO A 13 -17.72 13.31 -12.39
N GLU A 14 -16.89 12.69 -13.23
CA GLU A 14 -17.23 11.43 -13.89
C GLU A 14 -16.84 10.25 -12.99
N TYR A 15 -17.54 10.09 -11.87
CA TYR A 15 -17.59 8.83 -11.15
C TYR A 15 -18.96 8.74 -10.47
N GLU A 16 -19.88 8.02 -11.10
CA GLU A 16 -21.11 7.57 -10.45
C GLU A 16 -20.73 6.48 -9.44
N ILE A 17 -20.86 6.80 -8.14
CA ILE A 17 -20.87 5.82 -7.08
C ILE A 17 -22.34 5.47 -6.85
N PRO A 18 -22.81 4.23 -7.12
CA PRO A 18 -24.16 3.84 -6.75
C PRO A 18 -24.21 3.60 -5.23
N TYR A 19 -24.47 4.64 -4.47
CA TYR A 19 -24.99 4.53 -3.13
C TYR A 19 -26.51 4.63 -3.20
N HIS A 20 -27.21 3.51 -3.03
CA HIS A 20 -28.64 3.50 -2.78
C HIS A 20 -28.92 4.09 -1.39
N HIS A 21 -29.14 5.37 -1.33
CA HIS A 21 -30.07 6.04 -0.42
C HIS A 21 -30.60 7.26 -1.14
N ASN A 22 -31.95 7.39 -1.13
CA ASN A 22 -32.69 8.50 -1.68
C ASN A 22 -32.16 9.85 -1.20
N LEU A 23 -31.24 10.43 -1.95
CA LEU A 23 -30.87 11.83 -1.85
C LEU A 23 -30.98 12.42 -3.25
N THR A 24 -31.77 13.46 -3.36
CA THR A 24 -31.93 14.31 -4.53
C THR A 24 -30.57 14.62 -5.16
N ASN A 25 -30.47 14.40 -6.46
CA ASN A 25 -29.27 14.65 -7.29
C ASN A 25 -28.88 16.13 -7.21
N THR A 26 -28.14 16.53 -6.19
CA THR A 26 -27.58 17.86 -6.08
C THR A 26 -26.13 17.79 -6.58
N THR A 27 -25.92 18.17 -7.82
CA THR A 27 -24.58 18.35 -8.38
C THR A 27 -23.91 19.49 -7.62
N MET A 28 -23.00 19.18 -6.70
CA MET A 28 -22.19 20.21 -6.04
C MET A 28 -21.16 20.75 -7.02
N ARG A 29 -21.21 22.05 -7.30
CA ARG A 29 -20.17 22.77 -8.04
C ARG A 29 -19.32 23.56 -7.06
N TYR A 30 -18.02 23.41 -7.17
CA TYR A 30 -17.06 24.22 -6.44
C TYR A 30 -16.38 25.18 -7.40
N THR A 31 -16.36 26.47 -7.07
CA THR A 31 -15.59 27.46 -7.80
C THR A 31 -14.39 27.84 -6.92
N VAL A 32 -13.20 27.66 -7.46
CA VAL A 32 -11.96 28.08 -6.80
C VAL A 32 -11.45 29.31 -7.54
N SER A 33 -11.35 30.43 -6.82
CA SER A 33 -10.78 31.67 -7.35
C SER A 33 -9.50 32.02 -6.59
N ALA A 34 -8.54 32.60 -7.29
CA ALA A 34 -7.38 33.17 -6.64
C ALA A 34 -7.81 34.41 -5.82
N PRO A 35 -7.26 34.63 -4.62
CA PRO A 35 -7.49 35.87 -3.87
C PRO A 35 -6.82 37.04 -4.58
N ASP A 36 -7.36 38.24 -4.38
CA ASP A 36 -6.83 39.46 -4.97
C ASP A 36 -5.56 39.95 -4.29
N ALA A 37 -5.19 39.40 -3.14
CA ALA A 37 -4.02 39.73 -2.37
C ALA A 37 -2.99 38.61 -2.33
N PRO A 38 -1.70 38.85 -2.13
CA PRO A 38 -0.68 37.85 -1.90
C PRO A 38 -1.04 36.91 -0.74
N LEU A 39 -0.95 35.60 -0.96
CA LEU A 39 -1.17 34.62 0.08
C LEU A 39 0.08 34.49 0.97
N HIS A 40 -0.11 34.71 2.27
CA HIS A 40 0.86 34.40 3.31
C HIS A 40 0.22 33.37 4.23
N ALA A 41 0.63 32.12 4.11
CA ALA A 41 0.09 31.03 4.93
C ALA A 41 1.19 30.07 5.35
N GLY A 42 1.12 29.61 6.59
CA GLY A 42 1.89 28.47 7.09
C GLY A 42 1.03 27.21 7.02
N ILE A 43 1.54 26.15 6.39
CA ILE A 43 0.86 24.88 6.33
C ILE A 43 1.69 23.86 7.09
N GLN A 44 1.09 23.25 8.12
CA GLN A 44 1.68 22.12 8.81
C GLN A 44 1.24 20.82 8.10
N LEU A 45 2.18 20.16 7.44
CA LEU A 45 1.89 18.92 6.76
C LEU A 45 1.76 17.76 7.76
N PRO A 46 0.80 16.86 7.58
CA PRO A 46 0.73 15.61 8.35
C PRO A 46 1.92 14.71 8.00
N ALA A 47 2.20 13.74 8.87
CA ALA A 47 3.21 12.72 8.60
C ALA A 47 2.87 11.91 7.34
N SER A 48 3.92 11.52 6.60
CA SER A 48 3.75 10.80 5.33
C SER A 48 3.27 9.36 5.57
N LYS A 49 2.11 9.00 5.01
CA LYS A 49 1.61 7.62 4.97
C LYS A 49 2.63 6.66 4.36
N SER A 50 3.24 7.06 3.25
CA SER A 50 4.17 6.21 2.51
C SER A 50 5.44 5.88 3.29
N ILE A 51 5.95 6.83 4.07
CA ILE A 51 7.09 6.62 4.98
C ILE A 51 6.65 5.79 6.18
N SER A 52 5.55 6.16 6.83
CA SER A 52 5.05 5.47 8.03
C SER A 52 4.82 3.99 7.80
N ASN A 53 4.17 3.63 6.69
CA ASN A 53 3.86 2.23 6.39
C ASN A 53 5.14 1.42 6.09
N ARG A 54 6.16 2.00 5.48
CA ARG A 54 7.47 1.36 5.29
C ARG A 54 8.22 1.19 6.61
N ALA A 55 8.28 2.25 7.38
CA ALA A 55 8.93 2.21 8.70
C ALA A 55 8.32 1.15 9.62
N LEU A 56 7.00 1.00 9.61
CA LEU A 56 6.30 -0.03 10.39
C LEU A 56 6.70 -1.46 9.97
N ILE A 57 6.75 -1.75 8.66
CA ILE A 57 7.16 -3.07 8.16
C ILE A 57 8.63 -3.34 8.49
N LEU A 58 9.52 -2.39 8.17
CA LEU A 58 10.96 -2.57 8.44
C LEU A 58 11.24 -2.71 9.94
N HIS A 59 10.55 -1.93 10.78
CA HIS A 59 10.65 -2.05 12.24
C HIS A 59 10.20 -3.43 12.73
N ALA A 60 9.10 -3.96 12.19
CA ALA A 60 8.59 -5.29 12.54
C ALA A 60 9.54 -6.40 12.08
N LEU A 61 10.09 -6.33 10.85
CA LEU A 61 11.07 -7.28 10.32
C LEU A 61 12.38 -7.26 11.11
N ALA A 62 12.81 -6.08 11.57
CA ALA A 62 14.01 -5.91 12.40
C ALA A 62 13.80 -6.28 13.87
N HIS A 63 12.59 -6.73 14.26
CA HIS A 63 12.23 -6.97 15.67
C HIS A 63 12.52 -5.75 16.57
N GLY A 64 12.27 -4.56 16.04
CA GLY A 64 12.59 -3.30 16.69
C GLY A 64 11.85 -3.14 18.03
N LYS A 65 12.59 -2.69 19.06
CA LYS A 65 12.05 -2.50 20.43
C LYS A 65 11.67 -1.04 20.71
N GLN A 66 12.14 -0.13 19.87
CA GLN A 66 11.91 1.31 20.06
C GLN A 66 10.54 1.72 19.52
N THR A 67 9.93 2.71 20.15
CA THR A 67 8.68 3.27 19.64
C THR A 67 8.94 4.12 18.41
N LEU A 68 8.17 3.90 17.34
CA LEU A 68 8.16 4.77 16.18
C LEU A 68 7.34 6.03 16.50
N HIS A 69 7.93 7.19 16.26
CA HIS A 69 7.31 8.49 16.47
C HIS A 69 6.87 9.11 15.14
N ASN A 70 5.95 10.07 15.21
CA ASN A 70 5.47 10.84 14.06
C ASN A 70 4.93 9.95 12.92
N LEU A 71 4.19 8.91 13.26
CA LEU A 71 3.49 8.09 12.27
C LEU A 71 2.27 8.86 11.72
N SER A 72 1.92 8.59 10.47
CA SER A 72 0.69 9.11 9.88
C SER A 72 -0.53 8.60 10.65
N ASP A 73 -1.53 9.42 10.81
CA ASP A 73 -2.82 9.09 11.45
C ASP A 73 -3.88 8.60 10.47
N CYS A 74 -3.53 8.38 9.20
CA CYS A 74 -4.46 7.88 8.19
C CYS A 74 -4.86 6.41 8.44
N ASP A 75 -6.00 6.02 7.88
CA ASP A 75 -6.58 4.68 8.06
C ASP A 75 -5.63 3.55 7.65
N ASP A 76 -4.91 3.69 6.53
CA ASP A 76 -3.90 2.71 6.09
C ASP A 76 -2.86 2.42 7.18
N THR A 77 -2.33 3.48 7.82
CA THR A 77 -1.30 3.33 8.86
C THR A 77 -1.88 2.77 10.14
N ARG A 78 -3.08 3.22 10.56
CA ARG A 78 -3.77 2.67 11.74
C ARG A 78 -4.06 1.18 11.61
N VAL A 79 -4.46 0.73 10.42
CA VAL A 79 -4.69 -0.68 10.13
C VAL A 79 -3.40 -1.48 10.22
N MET A 80 -2.29 -0.97 9.68
CA MET A 80 -0.98 -1.64 9.78
C MET A 80 -0.50 -1.75 11.22
N VAL A 81 -0.64 -0.69 12.01
CA VAL A 81 -0.29 -0.72 13.45
C VAL A 81 -1.06 -1.85 14.14
N ARG A 82 -2.39 -1.93 13.95
CA ARG A 82 -3.22 -2.99 14.54
C ARG A 82 -2.82 -4.39 14.08
N ALA A 83 -2.50 -4.56 12.81
CA ALA A 83 -2.11 -5.85 12.26
C ALA A 83 -0.74 -6.34 12.78
N LEU A 84 0.18 -5.42 13.06
CA LEU A 84 1.52 -5.73 13.58
C LEU A 84 1.54 -5.86 15.11
N GLN A 85 0.58 -5.21 15.81
CA GLN A 85 0.40 -5.35 17.25
C GLN A 85 -0.47 -6.59 17.56
N GLY A 86 0.03 -7.53 18.29
CA GLY A 86 -0.75 -8.67 18.76
C GLY A 86 -0.85 -9.86 17.82
N ASN A 87 -0.32 -9.78 16.63
CA ASN A 87 -0.17 -10.92 15.72
C ASN A 87 -1.48 -11.73 15.49
N PRO A 88 -2.60 -11.09 15.11
CA PRO A 88 -3.89 -11.75 14.99
C PRO A 88 -3.91 -12.79 13.88
N GLU A 89 -4.68 -13.88 14.05
CA GLU A 89 -4.90 -14.90 13.02
C GLU A 89 -5.70 -14.35 11.83
N HIS A 90 -6.64 -13.44 12.10
CA HIS A 90 -7.47 -12.77 11.10
C HIS A 90 -7.16 -11.28 11.06
N ILE A 91 -6.72 -10.80 9.91
CA ILE A 91 -6.32 -9.41 9.69
C ILE A 91 -7.27 -8.78 8.67
N ASP A 92 -8.16 -7.92 9.15
CA ASP A 92 -8.99 -7.08 8.27
C ASP A 92 -8.30 -5.72 8.05
N ILE A 93 -7.84 -5.51 6.82
CA ILE A 93 -7.18 -4.24 6.44
C ILE A 93 -8.16 -3.20 5.89
N MET A 94 -9.46 -3.45 5.99
CA MET A 94 -10.50 -2.56 5.47
C MET A 94 -10.29 -2.24 3.96
N ALA A 95 -10.13 -0.97 3.61
CA ALA A 95 -9.87 -0.51 2.25
C ALA A 95 -8.39 -0.15 1.98
N ALA A 96 -7.49 -0.48 2.92
CA ALA A 96 -6.09 -0.07 2.93
C ALA A 96 -5.23 -0.87 1.94
N GLY A 97 -5.12 -0.37 0.70
CA GLY A 97 -4.41 -1.07 -0.38
C GLY A 97 -2.92 -1.29 -0.12
N THR A 98 -2.24 -0.32 0.48
CA THR A 98 -0.82 -0.43 0.84
C THR A 98 -0.64 -1.49 1.92
N ALA A 99 -1.51 -1.49 2.93
CA ALA A 99 -1.47 -2.49 4.01
C ALA A 99 -1.64 -3.92 3.45
N MET A 100 -2.60 -4.14 2.53
CA MET A 100 -2.77 -5.45 1.88
C MET A 100 -1.46 -5.95 1.26
N ARG A 101 -0.75 -5.12 0.49
CA ARG A 101 0.46 -5.53 -0.24
C ARG A 101 1.64 -5.74 0.70
N PHE A 102 1.86 -4.80 1.59
CA PHE A 102 3.00 -4.84 2.50
C PHE A 102 2.89 -5.96 3.53
N LEU A 103 1.69 -6.13 4.10
CA LEU A 103 1.44 -7.23 5.06
C LEU A 103 1.47 -8.59 4.37
N THR A 104 1.01 -8.74 3.12
CA THR A 104 1.13 -10.01 2.40
C THR A 104 2.59 -10.46 2.31
N ALA A 105 3.52 -9.56 1.94
CA ALA A 105 4.93 -9.90 1.90
C ALA A 105 5.51 -10.14 3.31
N TYR A 106 5.21 -9.31 4.27
CA TYR A 106 5.63 -9.45 5.67
C TYR A 106 5.21 -10.78 6.28
N LEU A 107 3.93 -11.15 6.12
CA LEU A 107 3.38 -12.39 6.66
C LEU A 107 3.98 -13.63 6.00
N SER A 108 4.43 -13.54 4.75
CA SER A 108 5.06 -14.65 4.04
C SER A 108 6.42 -15.05 4.65
N VAL A 109 7.13 -14.11 5.27
CA VAL A 109 8.43 -14.34 5.93
C VAL A 109 8.34 -14.40 7.46
N THR A 110 7.13 -14.24 8.02
CA THR A 110 6.92 -14.24 9.47
C THR A 110 6.21 -15.51 9.90
N PRO A 111 6.77 -16.36 10.77
CA PRO A 111 6.18 -17.64 11.14
C PRO A 111 4.73 -17.55 11.64
N GLY A 112 3.93 -18.54 11.26
CA GLY A 112 2.52 -18.70 11.64
C GLY A 112 1.57 -18.60 10.46
N ALA A 113 0.34 -19.11 10.64
CA ALA A 113 -0.72 -19.07 9.65
C ALA A 113 -1.68 -17.91 9.94
N ARG A 114 -2.06 -17.17 8.89
CA ARG A 114 -2.92 -15.98 9.00
C ARG A 114 -3.82 -15.82 7.79
N VAL A 115 -4.99 -15.27 8.03
CA VAL A 115 -5.90 -14.84 6.97
C VAL A 115 -5.88 -13.32 6.89
N ILE A 116 -5.57 -12.79 5.71
CA ILE A 116 -5.66 -11.35 5.45
C ILE A 116 -6.81 -11.06 4.48
N THR A 117 -7.68 -10.14 4.87
CA THR A 117 -8.89 -9.76 4.14
C THR A 117 -9.09 -8.25 4.17
N GLY A 118 -10.21 -7.78 3.63
CA GLY A 118 -10.65 -6.39 3.67
C GLY A 118 -12.09 -6.25 3.19
N THR A 119 -12.54 -5.02 3.01
CA THR A 119 -13.89 -4.72 2.48
C THR A 119 -14.14 -5.43 1.16
N GLN A 120 -15.40 -5.59 0.78
CA GLN A 120 -15.80 -6.17 -0.50
C GLN A 120 -15.07 -5.52 -1.69
N ARG A 121 -14.91 -4.18 -1.67
CA ARG A 121 -14.12 -3.46 -2.69
C ARG A 121 -12.65 -3.86 -2.68
N MET A 122 -12.06 -4.12 -1.52
CA MET A 122 -10.66 -4.60 -1.43
C MET A 122 -10.54 -6.01 -2.00
N GLN A 123 -11.50 -6.87 -1.77
CA GLN A 123 -11.53 -8.25 -2.31
C GLN A 123 -11.68 -8.28 -3.84
N GLN A 124 -11.99 -7.16 -4.49
CA GLN A 124 -12.01 -7.00 -5.94
C GLN A 124 -10.72 -6.38 -6.51
N ARG A 125 -9.75 -6.05 -5.66
CA ARG A 125 -8.47 -5.47 -6.11
C ARG A 125 -7.43 -6.55 -6.33
N PRO A 126 -6.87 -6.66 -7.56
CA PRO A 126 -5.94 -7.72 -7.90
C PRO A 126 -4.66 -7.67 -7.04
N ILE A 127 -4.15 -8.86 -6.69
CA ILE A 127 -2.89 -9.05 -5.95
C ILE A 127 -2.04 -10.18 -6.54
N ARG A 128 -2.51 -10.83 -7.60
CA ARG A 128 -1.88 -11.99 -8.24
C ARG A 128 -0.39 -11.79 -8.47
N ILE A 129 0.03 -10.68 -9.07
CA ILE A 129 1.44 -10.42 -9.40
C ILE A 129 2.35 -10.53 -8.17
N LEU A 130 1.92 -9.98 -7.02
CA LEU A 130 2.69 -10.08 -5.79
C LEU A 130 2.68 -11.51 -5.23
N VAL A 131 1.53 -12.17 -5.25
CA VAL A 131 1.39 -13.54 -4.74
C VAL A 131 2.24 -14.50 -5.58
N ASP A 132 2.22 -14.38 -6.91
CA ASP A 132 3.01 -15.24 -7.79
C ASP A 132 4.52 -15.00 -7.57
N ALA A 133 4.94 -13.76 -7.39
CA ALA A 133 6.33 -13.44 -7.05
C ALA A 133 6.75 -14.03 -5.70
N LEU A 134 5.92 -13.92 -4.68
CA LEU A 134 6.20 -14.51 -3.36
C LEU A 134 6.22 -16.05 -3.41
N ARG A 135 5.32 -16.66 -4.17
CA ARG A 135 5.32 -18.12 -4.40
C ARG A 135 6.59 -18.60 -5.12
N GLN A 136 7.13 -17.82 -6.07
CA GLN A 136 8.43 -18.13 -6.68
C GLN A 136 9.57 -18.13 -5.67
N LEU A 137 9.49 -17.31 -4.62
CA LEU A 137 10.44 -17.34 -3.49
C LEU A 137 10.18 -18.49 -2.51
N GLY A 138 9.08 -19.23 -2.67
CA GLY A 138 8.71 -20.37 -1.83
C GLY A 138 7.62 -20.09 -0.79
N ALA A 139 6.90 -18.97 -0.89
CA ALA A 139 5.82 -18.64 0.05
C ALA A 139 4.59 -19.54 -0.13
N ASP A 140 4.02 -20.02 0.98
CA ASP A 140 2.73 -20.73 1.01
C ASP A 140 1.59 -19.72 1.17
N ILE A 141 1.00 -19.32 0.04
CA ILE A 141 -0.13 -18.39 -0.03
C ILE A 141 -1.25 -19.05 -0.81
N LYS A 142 -2.46 -19.07 -0.23
CA LYS A 142 -3.67 -19.61 -0.86
C LYS A 142 -4.73 -18.53 -0.95
N TYR A 143 -5.40 -18.45 -2.09
CA TYR A 143 -6.61 -17.66 -2.22
C TYR A 143 -7.77 -18.41 -1.55
N THR A 144 -8.53 -17.76 -0.69
CA THR A 144 -9.64 -18.42 0.02
C THR A 144 -11.00 -18.19 -0.65
N ALA A 145 -11.04 -17.34 -1.68
CA ALA A 145 -12.23 -17.11 -2.51
C ALA A 145 -11.83 -17.10 -3.99
N ASN A 146 -11.69 -15.93 -4.60
CA ASN A 146 -11.39 -15.81 -6.02
C ASN A 146 -9.88 -15.81 -6.29
N GLU A 147 -9.44 -16.60 -7.26
CA GLU A 147 -8.03 -16.66 -7.68
C GLU A 147 -7.52 -15.29 -8.16
N GLY A 148 -6.41 -14.83 -7.60
CA GLY A 148 -5.81 -13.53 -7.91
C GLY A 148 -6.27 -12.36 -7.04
N PHE A 149 -7.20 -12.61 -6.10
CA PHE A 149 -7.81 -11.59 -5.25
C PHE A 149 -7.83 -12.01 -3.78
N PRO A 150 -7.83 -11.02 -2.83
CA PRO A 150 -8.08 -11.34 -1.43
C PRO A 150 -9.49 -11.96 -1.24
N PRO A 151 -9.75 -12.70 -0.13
CA PRO A 151 -8.85 -12.95 1.00
C PRO A 151 -7.76 -13.96 0.70
N LEU A 152 -6.65 -13.85 1.45
CA LEU A 152 -5.51 -14.76 1.35
C LEU A 152 -5.30 -15.49 2.68
N HIS A 153 -5.02 -16.79 2.61
CA HIS A 153 -4.43 -17.56 3.69
C HIS A 153 -2.93 -17.67 3.44
N ILE A 154 -2.12 -17.23 4.39
CA ILE A 154 -0.67 -17.16 4.29
C ILE A 154 -0.06 -17.96 5.43
N THR A 155 0.78 -18.94 5.10
CA THR A 155 1.61 -19.67 6.07
C THR A 155 3.04 -19.14 5.95
N GLY A 156 3.44 -18.30 6.89
CA GLY A 156 4.76 -17.68 6.90
C GLY A 156 5.86 -18.66 7.29
N SER A 157 6.95 -18.62 6.53
CA SER A 157 8.11 -19.48 6.70
C SER A 157 9.40 -18.80 6.22
N GLU A 158 10.54 -19.44 6.42
CA GLU A 158 11.78 -19.02 5.77
C GLU A 158 11.70 -19.33 4.27
N LEU A 159 11.78 -18.28 3.44
CA LEU A 159 11.74 -18.42 1.98
C LEU A 159 13.13 -18.80 1.45
N GLN A 160 13.16 -19.73 0.50
CA GLN A 160 14.41 -20.27 -0.03
C GLN A 160 14.83 -19.64 -1.38
N GLY A 161 13.91 -18.99 -2.07
CA GLY A 161 14.19 -18.29 -3.32
C GLY A 161 14.81 -16.91 -3.07
N ASN A 162 15.65 -16.46 -3.98
CA ASN A 162 16.35 -15.18 -3.87
C ASN A 162 16.33 -14.34 -5.17
N GLU A 163 15.67 -14.81 -6.22
CA GLU A 163 15.66 -14.11 -7.52
C GLU A 163 14.26 -14.07 -8.14
N ILE A 164 13.85 -12.88 -8.59
CA ILE A 164 12.55 -12.63 -9.22
C ILE A 164 12.69 -11.64 -10.36
N SER A 165 11.90 -11.82 -11.41
CA SER A 165 11.71 -10.84 -12.47
C SER A 165 10.28 -10.31 -12.47
N LEU A 166 10.12 -8.99 -12.51
CA LEU A 166 8.83 -8.29 -12.64
C LEU A 166 8.89 -7.24 -13.74
N ALA A 167 7.75 -6.99 -14.39
CA ALA A 167 7.63 -5.85 -15.27
C ALA A 167 7.72 -4.54 -14.45
N GLY A 168 8.50 -3.56 -14.92
CA GLY A 168 8.71 -2.29 -14.20
C GLY A 168 7.47 -1.40 -14.15
N ASN A 169 6.48 -1.66 -15.01
CA ASN A 169 5.21 -0.93 -15.07
C ASN A 169 4.12 -1.48 -14.14
N VAL A 170 4.43 -2.49 -13.31
CA VAL A 170 3.50 -2.93 -12.26
C VAL A 170 3.44 -1.91 -11.12
N SER A 171 2.46 -2.09 -10.23
CA SER A 171 2.33 -1.23 -9.05
C SER A 171 3.63 -1.20 -8.23
N SER A 172 4.15 -0.01 -7.96
CA SER A 172 5.31 0.18 -7.06
C SER A 172 5.10 -0.39 -5.65
N GLN A 173 3.85 -0.64 -5.25
CA GLN A 173 3.55 -1.31 -3.98
C GLN A 173 4.01 -2.76 -3.98
N TYR A 174 3.95 -3.47 -5.12
CA TYR A 174 4.46 -4.85 -5.24
C TYR A 174 5.98 -4.85 -5.14
N ILE A 175 6.64 -3.98 -5.91
CA ILE A 175 8.09 -3.81 -5.89
C ILE A 175 8.57 -3.45 -4.48
N SER A 176 7.95 -2.45 -3.85
CA SER A 176 8.30 -2.04 -2.47
C SER A 176 8.09 -3.14 -1.44
N ALA A 177 7.01 -3.93 -1.56
CA ALA A 177 6.75 -5.05 -0.65
C ALA A 177 7.86 -6.11 -0.71
N LEU A 178 8.30 -6.46 -1.90
CA LEU A 178 9.40 -7.42 -2.11
C LEU A 178 10.74 -6.86 -1.64
N LEU A 179 11.06 -5.60 -1.95
CA LEU A 179 12.29 -4.95 -1.49
C LEU A 179 12.41 -4.92 0.03
N MET A 180 11.31 -4.66 0.75
CA MET A 180 11.33 -4.61 2.21
C MET A 180 11.62 -5.95 2.87
N ILE A 181 11.20 -7.07 2.28
CA ILE A 181 11.51 -8.41 2.81
C ILE A 181 12.88 -8.92 2.35
N GLY A 182 13.49 -8.33 1.31
CA GLY A 182 14.79 -8.74 0.79
C GLY A 182 15.88 -8.93 1.86
N PRO A 183 16.05 -7.98 2.82
CA PRO A 183 17.07 -8.11 3.86
C PRO A 183 16.88 -9.26 4.85
N VAL A 184 15.70 -9.86 4.94
CA VAL A 184 15.42 -10.99 5.84
C VAL A 184 15.37 -12.33 5.12
N LEU A 185 15.54 -12.36 3.80
CA LEU A 185 15.74 -13.59 3.04
C LEU A 185 17.16 -14.11 3.26
N LYS A 186 17.32 -15.42 3.35
CA LYS A 186 18.58 -16.08 3.65
C LYS A 186 19.74 -15.63 2.75
N ASP A 187 19.49 -15.55 1.44
CA ASP A 187 20.48 -15.17 0.44
C ASP A 187 20.21 -13.79 -0.18
N GLY A 188 19.41 -12.98 0.52
CA GLY A 188 18.95 -11.67 0.01
C GLY A 188 17.95 -11.77 -1.12
N LEU A 189 17.78 -10.69 -1.89
CA LEU A 189 16.86 -10.64 -3.02
C LEU A 189 17.50 -9.95 -4.23
N THR A 190 17.57 -10.65 -5.33
CA THR A 190 17.83 -10.07 -6.65
C THR A 190 16.51 -9.84 -7.37
N LEU A 191 16.14 -8.57 -7.56
CA LEU A 191 14.89 -8.19 -8.22
C LEU A 191 15.18 -7.54 -9.57
N HIS A 192 14.86 -8.25 -10.65
CA HIS A 192 14.98 -7.76 -12.02
C HIS A 192 13.70 -7.04 -12.43
N LEU A 193 13.82 -5.75 -12.76
CA LEU A 193 12.70 -4.96 -13.31
C LEU A 193 12.90 -4.82 -14.83
N THR A 194 11.94 -5.34 -15.60
CA THR A 194 11.98 -5.32 -17.07
C THR A 194 11.09 -4.22 -17.64
N GLY A 195 11.50 -3.64 -18.77
CA GLY A 195 10.75 -2.58 -19.44
C GLY A 195 10.80 -1.23 -18.71
N GLU A 196 9.80 -0.40 -18.94
CA GLU A 196 9.71 0.92 -18.33
C GLU A 196 9.35 0.83 -16.85
N ILE A 197 10.11 1.52 -16.00
CA ILE A 197 9.86 1.58 -14.56
C ILE A 197 9.04 2.83 -14.26
N ILE A 198 7.78 2.63 -13.91
CA ILE A 198 6.88 3.70 -13.45
C ILE A 198 6.98 3.90 -11.94
N SER A 199 6.51 5.07 -11.45
CA SER A 199 6.46 5.36 -10.00
C SER A 199 7.80 5.20 -9.26
N ARG A 200 8.93 5.47 -9.92
CA ARG A 200 10.29 5.43 -9.35
C ARG A 200 10.43 6.10 -7.97
N PRO A 201 9.79 7.27 -7.69
CA PRO A 201 9.94 7.90 -6.38
C PRO A 201 9.53 7.00 -5.21
N TYR A 202 8.51 6.15 -5.39
CA TYR A 202 8.08 5.21 -4.32
C TYR A 202 9.02 4.02 -4.17
N ILE A 203 9.68 3.60 -5.25
CA ILE A 203 10.72 2.57 -5.20
C ILE A 203 11.94 3.14 -4.48
N ASN A 204 12.42 4.32 -4.89
CA ASN A 204 13.55 5.02 -4.24
C ASN A 204 13.30 5.32 -2.76
N LEU A 205 12.03 5.57 -2.38
CA LEU A 205 11.66 5.75 -0.97
C LEU A 205 11.84 4.46 -0.15
N THR A 206 11.88 3.31 -0.80
CA THR A 206 12.02 2.00 -0.15
C THR A 206 13.49 1.57 -0.06
N LEU A 207 14.30 1.94 -1.05
CA LEU A 207 15.75 1.72 -1.07
C LEU A 207 16.47 2.65 -0.10
#